data_5bdbb392d71c273cc3a7b9433ec6f33c
#
_entry.id   5bdbb392d71c273cc3a7b9433ec6f33c
#
_cell.length_a   1.000
_cell.length_b   1.000
_cell.length_c   1.000
_cell.angle_alpha   90.00
_cell.angle_beta   90.00
_cell.angle_gamma   90.00
#
_symmetry.space_group_name_H-M   'P 1'
#
loop_
_entity.id
_entity.type
_entity.pdbx_description
1 polymer ?
#
loop_
_entity_poly.entity_id
_entity_poly.type
_entity_poly.pdbx_seq_one_letter_code
_entity_poly.pdbx_strand_id
1 'polypeptide(L)'
;GEVPRSILIPHIFFMFMALLFSLRVGLEVFFRKKDTKYFTGVVLFTLFLGGLLLGPLVQKYAFDAYWTGWPFGHDTTNNKTLIVFIFWVIAWFVLRKKPKNILWPFIAVIVMLIVYAIPHSMPGSEIDHTKQQTEEKK
;
A
#
# COMPACT_ATOMS: atom_id res chain seq x y z
N GLY A 1 6.85 4.00 19.89
CA GLY A 1 5.88 3.54 20.84
C GLY A 1 5.17 2.26 20.40
N GLU A 2 4.44 1.67 21.32
CA GLU A 2 3.66 0.48 21.01
C GLU A 2 2.36 0.82 20.28
N VAL A 3 2.05 0.04 19.25
CA VAL A 3 0.80 0.18 18.50
C VAL A 3 -0.26 -0.70 19.13
N PRO A 4 -1.45 -0.16 19.50
CA PRO A 4 -2.53 -0.99 20.02
C PRO A 4 -2.93 -2.08 19.03
N ARG A 5 -3.22 -3.28 19.54
CA ARG A 5 -3.66 -4.39 18.69
C ARG A 5 -4.96 -4.09 17.96
N SER A 6 -5.83 -3.29 18.57
CA SER A 6 -7.09 -2.87 17.96
C SER A 6 -6.92 -2.04 16.69
N ILE A 7 -5.73 -1.47 16.47
CA ILE A 7 -5.38 -0.71 15.27
C ILE A 7 -4.48 -1.55 14.36
N LEU A 8 -3.49 -2.23 14.94
CA LEU A 8 -2.51 -3.00 14.19
C LEU A 8 -3.15 -4.18 13.45
N ILE A 9 -4.01 -4.95 14.13
CA ILE A 9 -4.62 -6.14 13.52
C ILE A 9 -5.52 -5.77 12.34
N PRO A 10 -6.45 -4.79 12.44
CA PRO A 10 -7.21 -4.36 11.27
C PRO A 10 -6.33 -3.82 10.14
N HIS A 11 -5.26 -3.10 10.47
CA HIS A 11 -4.31 -2.60 9.45
C HIS A 11 -3.72 -3.78 8.66
N ILE A 12 -3.17 -4.78 9.35
CA ILE A 12 -2.58 -5.95 8.72
C ILE A 12 -3.63 -6.70 7.89
N PHE A 13 -4.85 -6.87 8.45
CA PHE A 13 -5.95 -7.55 7.77
C PHE A 13 -6.29 -6.87 6.44
N PHE A 14 -6.51 -5.55 6.45
CA PHE A 14 -6.89 -4.82 5.23
C PHE A 14 -5.75 -4.76 4.21
N MET A 15 -4.51 -4.65 4.66
CA MET A 15 -3.36 -4.69 3.74
C MET A 15 -3.23 -6.08 3.08
N PHE A 16 -3.46 -7.13 3.85
CA PHE A 16 -3.45 -8.49 3.32
C PHE A 16 -4.60 -8.73 2.34
N MET A 17 -5.81 -8.26 2.68
CA MET A 17 -6.98 -8.35 1.79
C MET A 17 -6.75 -7.56 0.51
N ALA A 18 -6.14 -6.37 0.59
CA ALA A 18 -5.80 -5.60 -0.60
C ALA A 18 -4.88 -6.40 -1.53
N LEU A 19 -3.88 -7.08 -0.98
CA LEU A 19 -2.99 -7.93 -1.76
C LEU A 19 -3.75 -9.09 -2.41
N LEU A 20 -4.58 -9.81 -1.65
CA LEU A 20 -5.36 -10.94 -2.16
C LEU A 20 -6.27 -10.51 -3.31
N PHE A 21 -7.02 -9.42 -3.13
CA PHE A 21 -7.92 -8.93 -4.17
C PHE A 21 -7.16 -8.37 -5.37
N SER A 22 -5.95 -7.82 -5.18
CA SER A 22 -5.12 -7.41 -6.31
C SER A 22 -4.69 -8.62 -7.15
N LEU A 23 -4.38 -9.75 -6.51
CA LEU A 23 -4.10 -11.00 -7.22
C LEU A 23 -5.33 -11.50 -7.98
N ARG A 24 -6.53 -11.32 -7.39
CA ARG A 24 -7.78 -11.64 -8.08
C ARG A 24 -7.96 -10.76 -9.32
N VAL A 25 -7.65 -9.46 -9.23
CA VAL A 25 -7.68 -8.57 -10.41
C VAL A 25 -6.72 -9.09 -11.48
N GLY A 26 -5.52 -9.50 -11.09
CA GLY A 26 -4.56 -10.08 -12.03
C GLY A 26 -5.12 -11.30 -12.75
N LEU A 27 -5.81 -12.19 -12.03
CA LEU A 27 -6.46 -13.35 -12.63
C LEU A 27 -7.61 -12.97 -13.57
N GLU A 28 -8.43 -11.97 -13.19
CA GLU A 28 -9.50 -11.46 -14.03
C GLU A 28 -8.95 -10.91 -15.36
N VAL A 29 -7.88 -10.13 -15.29
CA VAL A 29 -7.21 -9.58 -16.46
C VAL A 29 -6.66 -10.69 -17.34
N PHE A 30 -5.96 -11.66 -16.73
CA PHE A 30 -5.31 -12.74 -17.45
C PHE A 30 -6.31 -13.65 -18.16
N PHE A 31 -7.43 -13.98 -17.49
CA PHE A 31 -8.48 -14.85 -18.04
C PHE A 31 -9.62 -14.07 -18.71
N ARG A 32 -9.48 -12.75 -18.82
CA ARG A 32 -10.46 -11.85 -19.45
C ARG A 32 -11.89 -12.03 -18.90
N LYS A 33 -11.99 -12.10 -17.58
CA LYS A 33 -13.26 -12.19 -16.88
C LYS A 33 -13.95 -10.84 -16.79
N LYS A 34 -15.24 -10.84 -16.39
CA LYS A 34 -16.08 -9.62 -16.42
C LYS A 34 -15.96 -8.76 -15.17
N ASP A 35 -15.41 -9.29 -14.09
CA ASP A 35 -15.50 -8.65 -12.76
C ASP A 35 -14.28 -7.83 -12.38
N THR A 36 -13.43 -7.46 -13.35
CA THR A 36 -12.20 -6.68 -13.11
C THR A 36 -12.48 -5.37 -12.40
N LYS A 37 -13.51 -4.63 -12.84
CA LYS A 37 -13.90 -3.36 -12.24
C LYS A 37 -14.32 -3.54 -10.78
N TYR A 38 -15.14 -4.56 -10.51
CA TYR A 38 -15.62 -4.84 -9.16
C TYR A 38 -14.46 -5.10 -8.21
N PHE A 39 -13.55 -6.01 -8.57
CA PHE A 39 -12.42 -6.35 -7.72
C PHE A 39 -11.41 -5.20 -7.61
N THR A 40 -11.27 -4.38 -8.64
CA THR A 40 -10.46 -3.15 -8.57
C THR A 40 -11.02 -2.20 -7.51
N GLY A 41 -12.35 -2.06 -7.46
CA GLY A 41 -13.01 -1.28 -6.41
C GLY A 41 -12.77 -1.84 -5.03
N VAL A 42 -12.79 -3.15 -4.87
CA VAL A 42 -12.50 -3.81 -3.59
C VAL A 42 -11.05 -3.57 -3.18
N VAL A 43 -10.10 -3.64 -4.10
CA VAL A 43 -8.69 -3.32 -3.80
C VAL A 43 -8.56 -1.88 -3.34
N LEU A 44 -9.18 -0.92 -4.04
CA LEU A 44 -9.15 0.48 -3.65
C LEU A 44 -9.70 0.69 -2.24
N PHE A 45 -10.84 0.09 -1.93
CA PHE A 45 -11.48 0.23 -0.63
C PHE A 45 -10.60 -0.34 0.48
N THR A 46 -10.09 -1.57 0.31
CA THR A 46 -9.25 -2.21 1.31
C THR A 46 -7.91 -1.50 1.48
N LEU A 47 -7.31 -1.04 0.38
CA LEU A 47 -6.06 -0.30 0.41
C LEU A 47 -6.23 1.07 1.06
N PHE A 48 -7.35 1.75 0.80
CA PHE A 48 -7.66 3.03 1.44
C PHE A 48 -7.79 2.85 2.96
N LEU A 49 -8.58 1.87 3.41
CA LEU A 49 -8.76 1.62 4.84
C LEU A 49 -7.46 1.18 5.51
N GLY A 50 -6.76 0.23 4.90
CA GLY A 50 -5.54 -0.31 5.49
C GLY A 50 -4.35 0.63 5.37
N GLY A 51 -4.16 1.23 4.19
CA GLY A 51 -2.97 2.02 3.89
C GLY A 51 -3.07 3.50 4.22
N LEU A 52 -4.23 4.12 3.98
CA LEU A 52 -4.38 5.58 4.10
C LEU A 52 -5.15 6.01 5.35
N LEU A 53 -5.86 5.11 6.03
CA LEU A 53 -6.50 5.39 7.32
C LEU A 53 -5.78 4.70 8.47
N LEU A 54 -5.71 3.37 8.45
CA LEU A 54 -5.08 2.61 9.53
C LEU A 54 -3.56 2.72 9.51
N GLY A 55 -2.95 2.82 8.32
CA GLY A 55 -1.51 3.00 8.20
C GLY A 55 -0.99 4.23 8.93
N PRO A 56 -1.55 5.42 8.68
CA PRO A 56 -1.18 6.62 9.44
C PRO A 56 -1.43 6.50 10.94
N LEU A 57 -2.49 5.80 11.37
CA LEU A 57 -2.72 5.56 12.79
C LEU A 57 -1.62 4.68 13.39
N VAL A 58 -1.23 3.61 12.71
CA VAL A 58 -0.11 2.76 13.13
C VAL A 58 1.16 3.60 13.25
N GLN A 59 1.42 4.44 12.25
CA GLN A 59 2.60 5.29 12.23
C GLN A 59 2.58 6.31 13.37
N LYS A 60 1.40 6.88 13.69
CA LYS A 60 1.26 7.82 14.80
C LYS A 60 1.66 7.18 16.12
N TYR A 61 1.20 5.96 16.37
CA TYR A 61 1.58 5.26 17.60
C TYR A 61 3.04 4.83 17.62
N ALA A 62 3.58 4.43 16.47
CA ALA A 62 4.95 3.95 16.38
C ALA A 62 5.99 5.08 16.38
N PHE A 63 5.73 6.17 15.64
CA PHE A 63 6.71 7.22 15.36
C PHE A 63 6.22 8.64 15.66
N ASP A 64 5.05 8.77 16.27
CA ASP A 64 4.43 10.05 16.66
C ASP A 64 4.15 11.01 15.49
N ALA A 65 3.95 10.47 14.29
CA ALA A 65 3.57 11.23 13.11
C ALA A 65 2.62 10.42 12.25
N TYR A 66 1.53 11.06 11.78
CA TYR A 66 0.55 10.37 10.94
C TYR A 66 1.06 10.09 9.54
N TRP A 67 1.80 11.02 8.98
CA TRP A 67 2.27 10.90 7.60
C TRP A 67 3.58 11.66 7.42
N THR A 68 4.61 10.98 6.92
CA THR A 68 5.93 11.56 6.66
C THR A 68 6.38 11.35 5.21
N GLY A 69 5.46 10.90 4.34
CA GLY A 69 5.70 10.80 2.91
C GLY A 69 5.41 12.11 2.19
N TRP A 70 5.54 12.10 0.86
CA TRP A 70 5.26 13.27 0.03
C TRP A 70 3.82 13.77 0.25
N PRO A 71 3.53 15.06 0.32
CA PRO A 71 4.44 16.21 0.11
C PRO A 71 5.19 16.67 1.36
N PHE A 72 5.00 16.02 2.51
CA PHE A 72 5.55 16.48 3.79
C PHE A 72 6.93 15.91 4.10
N GLY A 73 7.39 14.89 3.37
CA GLY A 73 8.66 14.23 3.60
C GLY A 73 8.98 13.20 2.54
N HIS A 74 10.01 12.41 2.80
CA HIS A 74 10.53 11.41 1.86
C HIS A 74 10.45 9.99 2.41
N ASP A 75 9.54 9.71 3.36
CA ASP A 75 9.37 8.37 3.91
C ASP A 75 9.01 7.38 2.82
N THR A 76 9.85 6.38 2.64
CA THR A 76 9.71 5.39 1.57
C THR A 76 8.42 4.57 1.71
N THR A 77 8.07 4.18 2.94
CA THR A 77 6.87 3.37 3.20
C THR A 77 5.60 4.14 2.85
N ASN A 78 5.49 5.40 3.29
CA ASN A 78 4.35 6.24 2.94
C ASN A 78 4.28 6.51 1.44
N ASN A 79 5.42 6.79 0.81
CA ASN A 79 5.48 7.05 -0.63
C ASN A 79 5.08 5.81 -1.44
N LYS A 80 5.50 4.61 -1.04
CA LYS A 80 5.09 3.37 -1.69
C LYS A 80 3.58 3.18 -1.62
N THR A 81 2.98 3.40 -0.45
CA THR A 81 1.54 3.29 -0.26
C THR A 81 0.80 4.28 -1.15
N LEU A 82 1.25 5.52 -1.20
CA LEU A 82 0.64 6.56 -2.04
C LEU A 82 0.72 6.20 -3.52
N ILE A 83 1.88 5.77 -4.00
CA ILE A 83 2.08 5.39 -5.40
C ILE A 83 1.15 4.24 -5.79
N VAL A 84 1.09 3.19 -4.98
CA VAL A 84 0.19 2.05 -5.23
C VAL A 84 -1.25 2.52 -5.30
N PHE A 85 -1.68 3.34 -4.36
CA PHE A 85 -3.05 3.84 -4.32
C PHE A 85 -3.37 4.65 -5.59
N ILE A 86 -2.46 5.52 -6.03
CA ILE A 86 -2.65 6.30 -7.25
C ILE A 86 -2.84 5.40 -8.47
N PHE A 87 -2.03 4.35 -8.63
CA PHE A 87 -2.17 3.42 -9.75
C PHE A 87 -3.52 2.71 -9.73
N TRP A 88 -4.02 2.32 -8.55
CA TRP A 88 -5.34 1.70 -8.44
C TRP A 88 -6.47 2.68 -8.71
N VAL A 89 -6.33 3.95 -8.33
CA VAL A 89 -7.30 5.00 -8.68
C VAL A 89 -7.36 5.17 -10.19
N ILE A 90 -6.21 5.24 -10.87
CA ILE A 90 -6.16 5.34 -12.32
C ILE A 90 -6.83 4.13 -12.97
N ALA A 91 -6.52 2.92 -12.51
CA ALA A 91 -7.13 1.71 -13.02
C ALA A 91 -8.67 1.73 -12.87
N TRP A 92 -9.17 2.18 -11.71
CA TRP A 92 -10.60 2.29 -11.46
C TRP A 92 -11.27 3.24 -12.46
N PHE A 93 -10.71 4.44 -12.63
CA PHE A 93 -11.30 5.42 -13.55
C PHE A 93 -11.23 4.97 -15.01
N VAL A 94 -10.16 4.31 -15.41
CA VAL A 94 -10.05 3.74 -16.76
C VAL A 94 -11.12 2.66 -16.96
N LEU A 95 -11.31 1.77 -15.99
CA LEU A 95 -12.31 0.70 -16.09
C LEU A 95 -13.74 1.22 -16.08
N ARG A 96 -14.00 2.36 -15.45
CA ARG A 96 -15.34 2.99 -15.53
C ARG A 96 -15.68 3.41 -16.94
N LYS A 97 -14.71 3.89 -17.72
CA LYS A 97 -14.91 4.33 -19.10
C LYS A 97 -14.74 3.19 -20.09
N LYS A 98 -13.78 2.31 -19.83
CA LYS A 98 -13.42 1.18 -20.71
C LYS A 98 -13.37 -0.11 -19.89
N PRO A 99 -14.52 -0.75 -19.62
CA PRO A 99 -14.55 -1.93 -18.75
C PRO A 99 -13.71 -3.12 -19.22
N LYS A 100 -13.36 -3.15 -20.49
CA LYS A 100 -12.54 -4.22 -21.09
C LYS A 100 -11.03 -3.90 -21.08
N ASN A 101 -10.63 -2.75 -20.56
CA ASN A 101 -9.22 -2.39 -20.49
C ASN A 101 -8.47 -3.39 -19.59
N ILE A 102 -7.35 -3.90 -20.08
CA ILE A 102 -6.50 -4.82 -19.33
C ILE A 102 -5.18 -4.19 -18.92
N LEU A 103 -4.75 -3.13 -19.62
CA LEU A 103 -3.44 -2.52 -19.39
C LEU A 103 -3.32 -1.89 -18.00
N TRP A 104 -4.24 -1.01 -17.62
CA TRP A 104 -4.14 -0.28 -16.36
C TRP A 104 -4.35 -1.17 -15.14
N PRO A 105 -5.36 -2.07 -15.10
CA PRO A 105 -5.44 -3.00 -13.97
C PRO A 105 -4.21 -3.92 -13.90
N PHE A 106 -3.65 -4.35 -15.02
CA PHE A 106 -2.42 -5.15 -15.04
C PHE A 106 -1.25 -4.38 -14.45
N ILE A 107 -1.05 -3.12 -14.87
CA ILE A 107 0.00 -2.25 -14.33
C ILE A 107 -0.19 -2.08 -12.82
N ALA A 108 -1.41 -1.84 -12.35
CA ALA A 108 -1.68 -1.67 -10.93
C ALA A 108 -1.31 -2.93 -10.13
N VAL A 109 -1.62 -4.11 -10.65
CA VAL A 109 -1.25 -5.38 -10.00
C VAL A 109 0.27 -5.52 -9.92
N ILE A 110 0.99 -5.23 -11.00
CA ILE A 110 2.45 -5.33 -11.03
C ILE A 110 3.08 -4.36 -10.02
N VAL A 111 2.61 -3.10 -9.99
CA VAL A 111 3.10 -2.11 -9.02
C VAL A 111 2.84 -2.59 -7.60
N MET A 112 1.65 -3.15 -7.33
CA MET A 112 1.29 -3.71 -6.02
C MET A 112 2.25 -4.82 -5.60
N LEU A 113 2.54 -5.76 -6.50
CA LEU A 113 3.45 -6.86 -6.22
C LEU A 113 4.87 -6.38 -5.96
N ILE A 114 5.35 -5.43 -6.75
CA ILE A 114 6.69 -4.85 -6.57
C ILE A 114 6.78 -4.16 -5.19
N VAL A 115 5.80 -3.34 -4.86
CA VAL A 115 5.79 -2.60 -3.59
C VAL A 115 5.72 -3.55 -2.40
N TYR A 116 4.90 -4.60 -2.46
CA TYR A 116 4.82 -5.57 -1.38
C TYR A 116 6.07 -6.44 -1.27
N ALA A 117 6.80 -6.63 -2.38
CA ALA A 117 8.05 -7.37 -2.37
C ALA A 117 9.21 -6.59 -1.75
N ILE A 118 9.13 -5.25 -1.73
CA ILE A 118 10.15 -4.39 -1.11
C ILE A 118 9.94 -4.38 0.40
N PRO A 119 10.90 -4.85 1.20
CA PRO A 119 10.75 -4.85 2.67
C PRO A 119 10.63 -3.44 3.24
N HIS A 120 9.86 -3.27 4.32
CA HIS A 120 9.77 -2.01 5.04
C HIS A 120 11.09 -1.58 5.69
N SER A 121 12.00 -2.54 5.88
CA SER A 121 13.32 -2.32 6.48
C SER A 121 14.38 -1.86 5.49
N MET A 122 14.00 -1.46 4.29
CA MET A 122 14.95 -0.92 3.31
C MET A 122 15.55 0.41 3.78
N PRO A 123 16.81 0.71 3.41
CA PRO A 123 17.42 1.99 3.74
C PRO A 123 16.55 3.16 3.29
N GLY A 124 16.35 4.14 4.18
CA GLY A 124 15.52 5.30 3.93
C GLY A 124 14.08 5.17 4.40
N SER A 125 13.60 3.95 4.75
CA SER A 125 12.25 3.74 5.27
C SER A 125 12.20 3.61 6.79
N GLU A 126 13.35 3.42 7.45
CA GLU A 126 13.46 3.28 8.89
C GLU A 126 14.64 4.10 9.42
N ILE A 127 14.59 4.37 10.74
CA ILE A 127 15.74 4.92 11.46
C ILE A 127 16.79 3.82 11.53
N ASP A 128 18.02 4.14 11.14
CA ASP A 128 19.12 3.19 11.17
C ASP A 128 19.64 3.05 12.60
N HIS A 129 19.13 2.06 13.32
CA HIS A 129 19.50 1.78 14.71
C HIS A 129 20.99 1.43 14.85
N THR A 130 21.59 0.87 13.82
CA THR A 130 23.02 0.52 13.84
C THR A 130 23.89 1.77 13.90
N LYS A 131 23.56 2.80 13.14
CA LYS A 131 24.27 4.08 13.15
C LYS A 131 24.11 4.78 14.50
N GLN A 132 22.91 4.78 15.06
CA GLN A 132 22.64 5.37 16.36
C GLN A 132 23.48 4.71 17.45
N GLN A 133 23.53 3.38 17.48
CA GLN A 133 24.33 2.64 18.44
C GLN A 133 25.83 2.93 18.32
N THR A 134 26.29 3.10 17.09
CA THR A 134 27.72 3.43 16.85
C THR A 134 28.02 4.83 17.33
N GLU A 135 27.13 5.78 17.15
CA GLU A 135 27.30 7.15 17.61
C GLU A 135 27.27 7.24 19.14
N GLU A 136 26.40 6.48 19.80
CA GLU A 136 26.33 6.45 21.26
C GLU A 136 27.57 5.84 21.90
N LYS A 137 28.28 4.93 21.20
CA LYS A 137 29.50 4.30 21.72
C LYS A 137 30.76 5.14 21.53
N LYS A 138 30.69 6.20 20.79
CA LYS A 138 31.80 7.14 20.60
C LYS A 138 31.79 8.21 21.68
#